data_09afc9dbb3ecc1e9bb4ef23b1007f7e3
#
_entry.id   09afc9dbb3ecc1e9bb4ef23b1007f7e3
#
_cell.length_a   1.000
_cell.length_b   1.000
_cell.length_c   1.000
_cell.angle_alpha   90.00
_cell.angle_beta   90.00
_cell.angle_gamma   90.00
#
_symmetry.space_group_name_H-M   'P 1'
#
loop_
_entity.id
_entity.type
_entity.pdbx_description
1 polymer ?
#
loop_
_entity_poly.entity_id
_entity_poly.type
_entity_poly.pdbx_seq_one_letter_code
_entity_poly.pdbx_strand_id
1 'polypeptide(L)'
;MHARTSSSSGKTDAVFALFTAATAVGLLHALDDAVLNRQPGVPPTQHLLALLVVTVAAVAGVFAFRRFRTGLRAALALLFGALTLTNGAMHVMHIAVNETSGSDVTGVLAAAAGVVLLVLSAVLPFVHRGERNLGPGRRWAIRAGVVVAAAVGGMVVVLPLALAIGQTHLYRTNIGSPPSDSYRTETFQSSDGLELAGWYVPSRNGAAVVVVASAGGDRTRTTAHAELLASHGYGVLLYDARGTGESQGSPNGYGWAWDRDVEGAIAFLEEQPDVDPDRIGGLGLSTGADVLIEVAATNRTLRAVVSDGATGRSIDDLPDDATWEVPAFWTTFTAIRVLTGTEPGPPLTELAADVSPTPLLLIAAGSLPQERAMNARYAEAASEPVELWDLPDVTHTAAISEVAAEYERRVIGHFDKSLLRGSHG
;
A
#
# COMPACT_ATOMS: atom_id res chain seq x y z
N MET A 1 51.16 14.10 -29.42
CA MET A 1 49.77 13.59 -29.62
C MET A 1 49.34 12.54 -28.56
N HIS A 2 49.93 12.57 -27.33
CA HIS A 2 49.71 11.52 -26.29
C HIS A 2 48.98 12.00 -25.03
N ALA A 3 48.56 13.27 -24.92
CA ALA A 3 47.98 13.79 -23.68
C ALA A 3 46.44 13.76 -23.60
N ARG A 4 45.69 13.38 -24.67
CA ARG A 4 44.22 13.33 -24.68
C ARG A 4 43.58 12.00 -24.27
N THR A 5 44.32 10.89 -24.30
CA THR A 5 43.79 9.56 -24.02
C THR A 5 43.71 9.24 -22.52
N SER A 6 44.59 9.81 -21.69
CA SER A 6 44.58 9.59 -20.23
C SER A 6 43.41 10.30 -19.48
N SER A 7 42.95 11.44 -19.99
CA SER A 7 41.86 12.22 -19.37
C SER A 7 40.46 11.57 -19.55
N SER A 8 40.22 10.78 -20.61
CA SER A 8 38.91 10.16 -20.85
C SER A 8 38.73 8.85 -20.07
N SER A 9 39.81 8.10 -19.86
CA SER A 9 39.76 6.86 -19.03
C SER A 9 39.46 7.17 -17.58
N GLY A 10 40.17 8.14 -16.99
CA GLY A 10 39.96 8.51 -15.58
C GLY A 10 38.55 9.03 -15.26
N LYS A 11 37.90 9.74 -16.21
CA LYS A 11 36.51 10.18 -16.02
C LYS A 11 35.51 9.03 -16.06
N THR A 12 35.73 8.05 -16.92
CA THR A 12 34.86 6.85 -17.00
C THR A 12 35.00 5.99 -15.75
N ASP A 13 36.20 5.86 -15.22
CA ASP A 13 36.46 5.09 -13.99
C ASP A 13 35.86 5.78 -12.76
N ALA A 14 35.92 7.11 -12.68
CA ALA A 14 35.28 7.88 -11.60
C ALA A 14 33.76 7.75 -11.60
N VAL A 15 33.13 7.80 -12.79
CA VAL A 15 31.68 7.61 -12.96
C VAL A 15 31.26 6.21 -12.54
N PHE A 16 32.01 5.20 -12.93
CA PHE A 16 31.76 3.81 -12.52
C PHE A 16 31.94 3.62 -11.02
N ALA A 17 32.99 4.19 -10.42
CA ALA A 17 33.23 4.13 -8.99
C ALA A 17 32.09 4.79 -8.20
N LEU A 18 31.61 5.96 -8.65
CA LEU A 18 30.50 6.68 -8.01
C LEU A 18 29.19 5.86 -8.07
N PHE A 19 28.86 5.30 -9.24
CA PHE A 19 27.67 4.45 -9.39
C PHE A 19 27.74 3.24 -8.45
N THR A 20 28.91 2.56 -8.42
CA THR A 20 29.11 1.37 -7.58
C THR A 20 29.03 1.70 -6.10
N ALA A 21 29.66 2.80 -5.66
CA ALA A 21 29.63 3.24 -4.27
C ALA A 21 28.21 3.58 -3.80
N ALA A 22 27.48 4.36 -4.60
CA ALA A 22 26.10 4.71 -4.25
C ALA A 22 25.15 3.50 -4.25
N THR A 23 25.31 2.56 -5.21
CA THR A 23 24.55 1.29 -5.19
C THR A 23 24.91 0.42 -3.98
N ALA A 24 26.17 0.40 -3.56
CA ALA A 24 26.60 -0.32 -2.35
C ALA A 24 25.99 0.27 -1.06
N VAL A 25 25.83 1.58 -0.98
CA VAL A 25 25.14 2.22 0.16
C VAL A 25 23.69 1.77 0.23
N GLY A 26 22.96 1.75 -0.90
CA GLY A 26 21.59 1.22 -0.94
C GLY A 26 21.50 -0.26 -0.56
N LEU A 27 22.49 -1.07 -0.97
CA LEU A 27 22.54 -2.49 -0.57
C LEU A 27 22.85 -2.67 0.93
N LEU A 28 23.73 -1.84 1.50
CA LEU A 28 24.03 -1.86 2.94
C LEU A 28 22.78 -1.51 3.76
N HIS A 29 21.99 -0.55 3.30
CA HIS A 29 20.72 -0.23 3.95
C HIS A 29 19.72 -1.39 3.85
N ALA A 30 19.56 -2.02 2.68
CA ALA A 30 18.71 -3.20 2.54
C ALA A 30 19.18 -4.39 3.41
N LEU A 31 20.48 -4.53 3.65
CA LEU A 31 21.04 -5.51 4.57
C LEU A 31 20.72 -5.17 6.03
N ASP A 32 20.80 -3.89 6.38
CA ASP A 32 20.43 -3.38 7.70
C ASP A 32 18.99 -3.69 8.05
N ASP A 33 18.05 -3.35 7.16
CA ASP A 33 16.62 -3.63 7.31
C ASP A 33 16.28 -5.13 7.36
N ALA A 34 17.02 -5.95 6.59
CA ALA A 34 16.75 -7.38 6.52
C ALA A 34 17.34 -8.18 7.69
N VAL A 35 18.40 -7.70 8.33
CA VAL A 35 19.19 -8.49 9.29
C VAL A 35 19.29 -7.83 10.67
N LEU A 36 19.67 -6.54 10.73
CA LEU A 36 19.97 -5.84 11.98
C LEU A 36 18.74 -5.20 12.61
N ASN A 37 17.95 -4.50 11.81
CA ASN A 37 16.80 -3.71 12.24
C ASN A 37 15.50 -4.26 11.60
N ARG A 38 15.32 -5.58 11.65
CA ARG A 38 14.12 -6.24 11.10
C ARG A 38 12.85 -5.73 11.76
N GLN A 39 11.82 -5.52 10.96
CA GLN A 39 10.49 -5.23 11.48
C GLN A 39 10.02 -6.37 12.40
N PRO A 40 9.58 -6.09 13.62
CA PRO A 40 9.04 -7.08 14.52
C PRO A 40 7.86 -7.85 13.88
N GLY A 41 7.81 -9.17 14.07
CA GLY A 41 6.72 -10.02 13.57
C GLY A 41 6.82 -10.43 12.09
N VAL A 42 7.75 -9.90 11.30
CA VAL A 42 7.97 -10.36 9.92
C VAL A 42 8.90 -11.57 9.91
N PRO A 43 8.52 -12.69 9.25
CA PRO A 43 9.36 -13.87 9.17
C PRO A 43 10.72 -13.58 8.51
N PRO A 44 11.83 -14.12 9.02
CA PRO A 44 13.16 -13.91 8.45
C PRO A 44 13.25 -14.27 6.97
N THR A 45 12.48 -15.26 6.52
CA THR A 45 12.48 -15.73 5.13
C THR A 45 12.02 -14.67 4.14
N GLN A 46 11.07 -13.82 4.50
CA GLN A 46 10.59 -12.75 3.62
C GLN A 46 11.63 -11.65 3.46
N HIS A 47 12.27 -11.22 4.55
CA HIS A 47 13.36 -10.24 4.49
C HIS A 47 14.55 -10.77 3.69
N LEU A 48 14.92 -12.04 3.87
CA LEU A 48 16.04 -12.65 3.13
C LEU A 48 15.75 -12.80 1.65
N LEU A 49 14.51 -13.07 1.25
CA LEU A 49 14.11 -13.13 -0.15
C LEU A 49 14.22 -11.75 -0.81
N ALA A 50 13.69 -10.71 -0.17
CA ALA A 50 13.79 -9.34 -0.66
C ALA A 50 15.27 -8.90 -0.76
N LEU A 51 16.09 -9.17 0.25
CA LEU A 51 17.52 -8.91 0.23
C LEU A 51 18.24 -9.63 -0.90
N LEU A 52 17.90 -10.90 -1.17
CA LEU A 52 18.47 -11.68 -2.28
C LEU A 52 18.15 -11.02 -3.62
N VAL A 53 16.89 -10.64 -3.85
CA VAL A 53 16.46 -9.97 -5.08
C VAL A 53 17.21 -8.65 -5.28
N VAL A 54 17.28 -7.81 -4.25
CA VAL A 54 17.98 -6.52 -4.27
C VAL A 54 19.48 -6.73 -4.52
N THR A 55 20.10 -7.73 -3.88
CA THR A 55 21.53 -8.06 -4.05
C THR A 55 21.83 -8.49 -5.49
N VAL A 56 21.02 -9.41 -6.03
CA VAL A 56 21.17 -9.87 -7.42
C VAL A 56 21.01 -8.70 -8.39
N ALA A 57 20.01 -7.85 -8.19
CA ALA A 57 19.79 -6.66 -9.01
C ALA A 57 20.97 -5.67 -8.93
N ALA A 58 21.49 -5.40 -7.74
CA ALA A 58 22.63 -4.51 -7.52
C ALA A 58 23.90 -5.03 -8.23
N VAL A 59 24.22 -6.30 -8.03
CA VAL A 59 25.38 -6.93 -8.67
C VAL A 59 25.24 -6.92 -10.19
N ALA A 60 24.09 -7.36 -10.72
CA ALA A 60 23.80 -7.33 -12.15
C ALA A 60 23.87 -5.91 -12.72
N GLY A 61 23.32 -4.92 -11.99
CA GLY A 61 23.36 -3.51 -12.35
C GLY A 61 24.77 -2.95 -12.46
N VAL A 62 25.65 -3.26 -11.50
CA VAL A 62 27.07 -2.84 -11.53
C VAL A 62 27.80 -3.47 -12.72
N PHE A 63 27.60 -4.77 -12.98
CA PHE A 63 28.17 -5.43 -14.15
C PHE A 63 27.65 -4.85 -15.47
N ALA A 64 26.36 -4.62 -15.57
CA ALA A 64 25.70 -4.04 -16.73
C ALA A 64 26.15 -2.60 -16.98
N PHE A 65 26.26 -1.77 -15.93
CA PHE A 65 26.72 -0.39 -16.03
C PHE A 65 28.09 -0.25 -16.70
N ARG A 66 29.02 -1.17 -16.38
CA ARG A 66 30.36 -1.18 -16.99
C ARG A 66 30.33 -1.49 -18.49
N ARG A 67 29.38 -2.33 -18.93
CA ARG A 67 29.24 -2.80 -20.30
C ARG A 67 28.32 -1.96 -21.18
N PHE A 68 27.42 -1.23 -20.58
CA PHE A 68 26.38 -0.50 -21.29
C PHE A 68 26.87 0.83 -21.90
N ARG A 69 26.17 1.25 -22.96
CA ARG A 69 26.35 2.58 -23.58
C ARG A 69 25.79 3.64 -22.63
N THR A 70 26.25 4.90 -22.80
CA THR A 70 25.93 6.04 -21.93
C THR A 70 24.43 6.18 -21.63
N GLY A 71 23.55 6.03 -22.62
CA GLY A 71 22.10 6.13 -22.42
C GLY A 71 21.55 5.04 -21.47
N LEU A 72 22.01 3.80 -21.63
CA LEU A 72 21.61 2.69 -20.73
C LEU A 72 22.24 2.83 -19.33
N ARG A 73 23.44 3.40 -19.22
CA ARG A 73 24.04 3.76 -17.92
C ARG A 73 23.19 4.81 -17.21
N ALA A 74 22.71 5.83 -17.94
CA ALA A 74 21.83 6.85 -17.37
C ALA A 74 20.50 6.24 -16.93
N ALA A 75 19.92 5.33 -17.72
CA ALA A 75 18.68 4.63 -17.34
C ALA A 75 18.86 3.75 -16.09
N LEU A 76 19.98 3.00 -15.99
CA LEU A 76 20.32 2.24 -14.78
C LEU A 76 20.48 3.15 -13.55
N ALA A 77 21.22 4.25 -13.70
CA ALA A 77 21.40 5.21 -12.61
C ALA A 77 20.07 5.85 -12.19
N LEU A 78 19.15 6.12 -13.13
CA LEU A 78 17.80 6.59 -12.85
C LEU A 78 17.01 5.55 -12.04
N LEU A 79 16.97 4.30 -12.50
CA LEU A 79 16.24 3.22 -11.84
C LEU A 79 16.74 3.00 -10.41
N PHE A 80 18.05 2.76 -10.25
CA PHE A 80 18.63 2.54 -8.93
C PHE A 80 18.50 3.77 -8.03
N GLY A 81 18.68 4.97 -8.60
CA GLY A 81 18.53 6.24 -7.87
C GLY A 81 17.12 6.45 -7.35
N ALA A 82 16.11 6.19 -8.17
CA ALA A 82 14.72 6.33 -7.75
C ALA A 82 14.34 5.31 -6.66
N LEU A 83 14.69 4.02 -6.84
CA LEU A 83 14.39 2.98 -5.86
C LEU A 83 15.10 3.23 -4.53
N THR A 84 16.39 3.57 -4.57
CA THR A 84 17.19 3.85 -3.36
C THR A 84 16.70 5.11 -2.64
N LEU A 85 16.33 6.16 -3.41
CA LEU A 85 15.77 7.38 -2.84
C LEU A 85 14.40 7.12 -2.20
N THR A 86 13.51 6.39 -2.86
CA THR A 86 12.18 6.07 -2.32
C THR A 86 12.29 5.32 -1.00
N ASN A 87 13.12 4.27 -0.95
CA ASN A 87 13.33 3.53 0.29
C ASN A 87 13.93 4.42 1.39
N GLY A 88 14.99 5.16 1.10
CA GLY A 88 15.62 6.05 2.08
C GLY A 88 14.75 7.24 2.50
N ALA A 89 13.89 7.77 1.60
CA ALA A 89 12.98 8.87 1.92
C ALA A 89 11.92 8.48 2.96
N MET A 90 11.53 7.22 3.01
CA MET A 90 10.63 6.71 4.06
C MET A 90 11.25 6.95 5.45
N HIS A 91 12.55 6.67 5.64
CA HIS A 91 13.25 6.92 6.89
C HIS A 91 13.37 8.41 7.23
N VAL A 92 13.60 9.27 6.24
CA VAL A 92 13.59 10.72 6.44
C VAL A 92 12.22 11.20 6.91
N MET A 93 11.15 10.68 6.36
CA MET A 93 9.78 10.99 6.78
C MET A 93 9.49 10.45 8.19
N HIS A 94 9.99 9.25 8.51
CA HIS A 94 9.85 8.66 9.85
C HIS A 94 10.51 9.56 10.92
N ILE A 95 11.75 9.99 10.72
CA ILE A 95 12.47 10.89 11.65
C ILE A 95 11.73 12.21 11.85
N ALA A 96 11.03 12.70 10.83
CA ALA A 96 10.30 13.97 10.92
C ALA A 96 9.07 13.92 11.84
N VAL A 97 8.56 12.72 12.14
CA VAL A 97 7.29 12.51 12.88
C VAL A 97 7.49 11.68 14.14
N ASN A 98 8.53 10.85 14.22
CA ASN A 98 8.77 9.89 15.31
C ASN A 98 10.17 10.05 15.90
N GLU A 99 10.45 9.36 17.00
CA GLU A 99 11.81 9.20 17.52
C GLU A 99 12.68 8.38 16.56
N THR A 100 13.98 8.71 16.51
CA THR A 100 14.94 8.04 15.62
C THR A 100 15.12 6.58 15.97
N SER A 101 15.02 5.69 14.99
CA SER A 101 15.29 4.25 15.08
C SER A 101 16.68 3.88 14.54
N GLY A 102 17.14 2.66 14.82
CA GLY A 102 18.47 2.21 14.40
C GLY A 102 18.67 2.18 12.88
N SER A 103 17.60 1.88 12.11
CA SER A 103 17.65 1.83 10.64
C SER A 103 17.60 3.20 9.97
N ASP A 104 17.22 4.27 10.68
CA ASP A 104 17.06 5.59 10.09
C ASP A 104 18.38 6.19 9.60
N VAL A 105 19.51 5.88 10.30
CA VAL A 105 20.82 6.37 9.88
C VAL A 105 21.20 5.81 8.50
N THR A 106 21.04 4.51 8.30
CA THR A 106 21.33 3.87 7.01
C THR A 106 20.32 4.28 5.94
N GLY A 107 19.06 4.54 6.31
CA GLY A 107 18.02 5.07 5.45
C GLY A 107 18.33 6.47 4.92
N VAL A 108 18.77 7.39 5.79
CA VAL A 108 19.19 8.74 5.36
C VAL A 108 20.38 8.67 4.38
N LEU A 109 21.35 7.78 4.65
CA LEU A 109 22.48 7.56 3.74
C LEU A 109 22.02 6.98 2.39
N ALA A 110 21.04 6.08 2.39
CA ALA A 110 20.43 5.55 1.18
C ALA A 110 19.69 6.65 0.40
N ALA A 111 18.92 7.53 1.06
CA ALA A 111 18.31 8.69 0.40
C ALA A 111 19.34 9.57 -0.30
N ALA A 112 20.44 9.90 0.40
CA ALA A 112 21.54 10.69 -0.18
C ALA A 112 22.19 9.98 -1.38
N ALA A 113 22.43 8.67 -1.28
CA ALA A 113 22.96 7.85 -2.38
C ALA A 113 21.99 7.82 -3.59
N GLY A 114 20.69 7.75 -3.33
CA GLY A 114 19.66 7.85 -4.35
C GLY A 114 19.71 9.18 -5.12
N VAL A 115 19.84 10.30 -4.40
CA VAL A 115 20.03 11.63 -5.03
C VAL A 115 21.29 11.65 -5.90
N VAL A 116 22.41 11.11 -5.42
CA VAL A 116 23.67 11.03 -6.20
C VAL A 116 23.47 10.25 -7.50
N LEU A 117 22.76 9.11 -7.46
CA LEU A 117 22.44 8.32 -8.66
C LEU A 117 21.53 9.05 -9.63
N LEU A 118 20.53 9.80 -9.15
CA LEU A 118 19.66 10.63 -9.99
C LEU A 118 20.44 11.76 -10.66
N VAL A 119 21.31 12.45 -9.93
CA VAL A 119 22.20 13.48 -10.50
C VAL A 119 23.13 12.86 -11.54
N LEU A 120 23.70 11.68 -11.25
CA LEU A 120 24.54 10.94 -12.18
C LEU A 120 23.78 10.59 -13.46
N SER A 121 22.55 10.12 -13.36
CA SER A 121 21.66 9.85 -14.51
C SER A 121 21.47 11.07 -15.38
N ALA A 122 21.20 12.24 -14.79
CA ALA A 122 21.00 13.50 -15.49
C ALA A 122 22.29 14.01 -16.17
N VAL A 123 23.46 13.80 -15.56
CA VAL A 123 24.75 14.34 -16.03
C VAL A 123 25.40 13.45 -17.10
N LEU A 124 25.23 12.13 -17.03
CA LEU A 124 25.86 11.17 -17.95
C LEU A 124 25.69 11.48 -19.44
N PRO A 125 24.51 11.86 -19.95
CA PRO A 125 24.31 12.20 -21.37
C PRO A 125 25.14 13.41 -21.85
N PHE A 126 25.57 14.27 -20.92
CA PHE A 126 26.33 15.48 -21.23
C PHE A 126 27.85 15.27 -21.13
N VAL A 127 28.31 14.39 -20.25
CA VAL A 127 29.75 14.13 -20.01
C VAL A 127 30.35 13.33 -21.15
N HIS A 128 29.64 12.35 -21.69
CA HIS A 128 30.12 11.48 -22.77
C HIS A 128 29.65 11.98 -24.14
N ARG A 129 30.10 13.16 -24.53
CA ARG A 129 29.95 13.69 -25.91
C ARG A 129 30.86 12.91 -26.84
N GLY A 130 30.45 11.70 -27.24
CA GLY A 130 31.13 10.99 -28.33
C GLY A 130 31.08 11.82 -29.61
N GLU A 131 32.20 11.94 -30.30
CA GLU A 131 32.36 12.55 -31.61
C GLU A 131 31.60 11.77 -32.69
N ARG A 132 30.26 11.82 -32.65
CA ARG A 132 29.47 11.39 -33.79
C ARG A 132 29.16 12.62 -34.62
N ASN A 133 29.69 12.62 -35.86
CA ASN A 133 29.34 13.60 -36.91
C ASN A 133 27.87 13.44 -37.36
N LEU A 134 26.95 13.61 -36.42
CA LEU A 134 25.52 13.63 -36.68
C LEU A 134 25.08 15.08 -36.93
N GLY A 135 24.30 15.29 -37.97
CA GLY A 135 23.66 16.57 -38.22
C GLY A 135 22.80 17.03 -37.03
N PRO A 136 22.58 18.37 -36.87
CA PRO A 136 21.87 18.91 -35.70
C PRO A 136 20.47 18.32 -35.52
N GLY A 137 19.70 18.12 -36.58
CA GLY A 137 18.37 17.51 -36.49
C GLY A 137 18.36 16.09 -35.92
N ARG A 138 19.32 15.24 -36.36
CA ARG A 138 19.43 13.87 -35.87
C ARG A 138 19.88 13.80 -34.38
N ARG A 139 20.70 14.76 -33.95
CA ARG A 139 21.08 14.88 -32.52
C ARG A 139 19.88 15.25 -31.67
N TRP A 140 19.03 16.18 -32.12
CA TRP A 140 17.81 16.55 -31.42
C TRP A 140 16.80 15.39 -31.36
N ALA A 141 16.60 14.68 -32.48
CA ALA A 141 15.72 13.51 -32.53
C ALA A 141 16.15 12.41 -31.54
N ILE A 142 17.48 12.11 -31.46
CA ILE A 142 18.00 11.15 -30.48
C ILE A 142 17.79 11.63 -29.03
N ARG A 143 18.03 12.94 -28.76
CA ARG A 143 17.79 13.48 -27.40
C ARG A 143 16.32 13.42 -27.02
N ALA A 144 15.42 13.83 -27.92
CA ALA A 144 14.00 13.73 -27.71
C ALA A 144 13.57 12.27 -27.47
N GLY A 145 14.06 11.33 -28.29
CA GLY A 145 13.81 9.89 -28.10
C GLY A 145 14.29 9.35 -26.75
N VAL A 146 15.47 9.78 -26.27
CA VAL A 146 15.97 9.39 -24.95
C VAL A 146 15.10 9.97 -23.83
N VAL A 147 14.67 11.23 -23.94
CA VAL A 147 13.78 11.87 -22.96
C VAL A 147 12.44 11.16 -22.90
N VAL A 148 11.84 10.86 -24.07
CA VAL A 148 10.58 10.12 -24.15
C VAL A 148 10.73 8.70 -23.55
N ALA A 149 11.78 7.97 -23.92
CA ALA A 149 12.05 6.64 -23.39
C ALA A 149 12.29 6.66 -21.87
N ALA A 150 12.98 7.68 -21.34
CA ALA A 150 13.17 7.84 -19.90
C ALA A 150 11.86 8.18 -19.19
N ALA A 151 11.01 9.02 -19.76
CA ALA A 151 9.70 9.35 -19.21
C ALA A 151 8.78 8.13 -19.17
N VAL A 152 8.69 7.38 -20.27
CA VAL A 152 7.90 6.14 -20.34
C VAL A 152 8.45 5.08 -19.39
N GLY A 153 9.76 4.87 -19.37
CA GLY A 153 10.41 3.93 -18.43
C GLY A 153 10.22 4.33 -16.97
N GLY A 154 10.26 5.65 -16.69
CA GLY A 154 9.95 6.19 -15.37
C GLY A 154 8.51 5.90 -14.95
N MET A 155 7.58 6.13 -15.86
CA MET A 155 6.14 5.94 -15.59
C MET A 155 5.73 4.46 -15.47
N VAL A 156 6.31 3.58 -16.30
CA VAL A 156 5.89 2.16 -16.39
C VAL A 156 6.71 1.24 -15.48
N VAL A 157 7.92 1.64 -15.11
CA VAL A 157 8.82 0.79 -14.32
C VAL A 157 9.23 1.44 -13.00
N VAL A 158 9.79 2.65 -13.05
CA VAL A 158 10.40 3.26 -11.85
C VAL A 158 9.33 3.63 -10.83
N LEU A 159 8.30 4.37 -11.25
CA LEU A 159 7.19 4.76 -10.36
C LEU A 159 6.44 3.55 -9.80
N PRO A 160 6.03 2.56 -10.60
CA PRO A 160 5.39 1.34 -10.09
C PRO A 160 6.24 0.56 -9.08
N LEU A 161 7.54 0.42 -9.32
CA LEU A 161 8.43 -0.22 -8.34
C LEU A 161 8.57 0.60 -7.06
N ALA A 162 8.64 1.93 -7.15
CA ALA A 162 8.65 2.80 -5.98
C ALA A 162 7.34 2.70 -5.19
N LEU A 163 6.20 2.66 -5.89
CA LEU A 163 4.89 2.42 -5.25
C LEU A 163 4.84 1.06 -4.56
N ALA A 164 5.31 -0.01 -5.23
CA ALA A 164 5.34 -1.34 -4.62
C ALA A 164 6.17 -1.37 -3.33
N ILE A 165 7.34 -0.71 -3.32
CA ILE A 165 8.17 -0.57 -2.11
C ILE A 165 7.39 0.21 -1.04
N GLY A 166 6.78 1.35 -1.37
CA GLY A 166 5.99 2.16 -0.45
C GLY A 166 4.81 1.40 0.16
N GLN A 167 4.18 0.49 -0.60
CA GLN A 167 3.05 -0.32 -0.13
C GLN A 167 3.45 -1.55 0.70
N THR A 168 4.71 -1.96 0.65
CA THR A 168 5.20 -3.15 1.34
C THR A 168 6.21 -2.84 2.46
N HIS A 169 6.59 -1.58 2.62
CA HIS A 169 7.53 -1.09 3.63
C HIS A 169 6.91 0.07 4.41
N LEU A 170 5.75 -0.22 5.02
CA LEU A 170 5.05 0.77 5.84
C LEU A 170 5.72 0.90 7.20
N TYR A 171 5.91 2.15 7.67
CA TYR A 171 6.41 2.38 9.01
C TYR A 171 5.34 2.09 10.05
N ARG A 172 5.75 1.44 11.12
CA ARG A 172 4.91 1.26 12.30
C ARG A 172 4.88 2.57 13.08
N THR A 173 3.68 3.05 13.32
CA THR A 173 3.46 4.23 14.15
C THR A 173 3.39 3.83 15.63
N ASN A 174 3.77 4.74 16.51
CA ASN A 174 3.48 4.57 17.93
C ASN A 174 2.01 4.91 18.17
N ILE A 175 1.23 3.93 18.57
CA ILE A 175 -0.23 4.04 18.67
C ILE A 175 -0.67 4.87 19.89
N GLY A 176 0.14 4.88 20.94
CA GLY A 176 -0.21 5.57 22.19
C GLY A 176 -1.36 4.88 22.96
N SER A 177 -1.98 5.66 23.84
CA SER A 177 -3.10 5.18 24.67
C SER A 177 -4.42 5.24 23.90
N PRO A 178 -5.42 4.42 24.27
CA PRO A 178 -6.77 4.52 23.75
C PRO A 178 -7.38 5.92 23.95
N PRO A 179 -8.33 6.35 23.08
CA PRO A 179 -8.92 7.68 23.15
C PRO A 179 -9.69 7.98 24.46
N SER A 180 -10.23 6.94 25.11
CA SER A 180 -10.95 7.06 26.38
C SER A 180 -10.98 5.73 27.14
N ASP A 181 -11.42 5.76 28.40
CA ASP A 181 -11.56 4.59 29.28
C ASP A 181 -12.61 3.57 28.81
N SER A 182 -13.43 3.91 27.82
CA SER A 182 -14.40 2.98 27.24
C SER A 182 -13.75 1.95 26.30
N TYR A 183 -12.52 2.20 25.86
CA TYR A 183 -11.78 1.28 25.02
C TYR A 183 -10.92 0.35 25.86
N ARG A 184 -10.95 -0.94 25.55
CA ARG A 184 -10.04 -1.95 26.08
C ARG A 184 -8.94 -2.22 25.07
N THR A 185 -7.70 -2.26 25.51
CA THR A 185 -6.58 -2.74 24.67
C THR A 185 -6.63 -4.26 24.65
N GLU A 186 -6.72 -4.82 23.47
CA GLU A 186 -6.88 -6.24 23.25
C GLU A 186 -5.84 -6.76 22.24
N THR A 187 -5.52 -8.04 22.37
CA THR A 187 -4.76 -8.78 21.35
C THR A 187 -5.54 -10.04 20.97
N PHE A 188 -5.53 -10.39 19.71
CA PHE A 188 -6.19 -11.57 19.18
C PHE A 188 -5.39 -12.18 18.04
N GLN A 189 -5.75 -13.40 17.63
CA GLN A 189 -5.05 -14.10 16.55
C GLN A 189 -5.79 -13.92 15.23
N SER A 190 -5.06 -13.61 14.14
CA SER A 190 -5.58 -13.80 12.79
C SER A 190 -5.86 -15.29 12.51
N SER A 191 -6.61 -15.61 11.47
CA SER A 191 -6.92 -17.01 11.14
C SER A 191 -5.68 -17.84 10.76
N ASP A 192 -4.57 -17.19 10.38
CA ASP A 192 -3.27 -17.82 10.13
C ASP A 192 -2.26 -17.67 11.28
N GLY A 193 -2.74 -17.24 12.47
CA GLY A 193 -1.98 -17.27 13.73
C GLY A 193 -1.03 -16.10 13.97
N LEU A 194 -1.20 -14.96 13.30
CA LEU A 194 -0.50 -13.73 13.67
C LEU A 194 -1.20 -13.05 14.85
N GLU A 195 -0.43 -12.54 15.80
CA GLU A 195 -0.96 -11.71 16.86
C GLU A 195 -1.25 -10.30 16.35
N LEU A 196 -2.48 -9.88 16.48
CA LEU A 196 -2.99 -8.57 16.08
C LEU A 196 -3.36 -7.77 17.32
N ALA A 197 -3.05 -6.47 17.29
CA ALA A 197 -3.35 -5.53 18.35
C ALA A 197 -4.55 -4.66 17.99
N GLY A 198 -5.45 -4.46 18.94
CA GLY A 198 -6.68 -3.71 18.70
C GLY A 198 -7.18 -2.97 19.93
N TRP A 199 -8.23 -2.19 19.71
CA TRP A 199 -9.05 -1.59 20.75
C TRP A 199 -10.48 -2.07 20.60
N TYR A 200 -11.08 -2.53 21.69
CA TYR A 200 -12.45 -2.99 21.73
C TYR A 200 -13.31 -2.08 22.62
N VAL A 201 -14.43 -1.60 22.10
CA VAL A 201 -15.50 -0.96 22.85
C VAL A 201 -16.62 -1.96 23.04
N PRO A 202 -17.02 -2.31 24.29
CA PRO A 202 -18.09 -3.28 24.54
C PRO A 202 -19.45 -2.86 23.98
N SER A 203 -20.19 -3.87 23.49
CA SER A 203 -21.54 -3.68 22.97
C SER A 203 -22.56 -3.37 24.10
N ARG A 204 -23.55 -2.52 23.78
CA ARG A 204 -24.70 -2.25 24.64
C ARG A 204 -26.04 -2.67 24.01
N ASN A 205 -26.00 -3.04 22.72
CA ASN A 205 -27.20 -3.45 21.97
C ASN A 205 -27.11 -4.89 21.43
N GLY A 206 -26.03 -5.61 21.78
CA GLY A 206 -25.79 -6.98 21.36
C GLY A 206 -25.20 -7.14 19.96
N ALA A 207 -25.05 -6.06 19.19
CA ALA A 207 -24.41 -6.09 17.88
C ALA A 207 -22.99 -5.50 17.94
N ALA A 208 -22.10 -5.95 17.04
CA ALA A 208 -20.74 -5.45 16.96
C ALA A 208 -20.30 -5.17 15.50
N VAL A 209 -19.35 -4.27 15.33
CA VAL A 209 -18.79 -3.91 14.04
C VAL A 209 -17.26 -3.98 14.09
N VAL A 210 -16.68 -4.74 13.15
CA VAL A 210 -15.24 -4.69 12.87
C VAL A 210 -14.96 -3.47 12.01
N VAL A 211 -14.03 -2.60 12.43
CA VAL A 211 -13.64 -1.42 11.65
C VAL A 211 -12.23 -1.62 11.10
N VAL A 212 -12.10 -1.62 9.76
CA VAL A 212 -10.85 -1.90 9.04
C VAL A 212 -10.31 -0.62 8.42
N ALA A 213 -9.08 -0.25 8.80
CA ALA A 213 -8.43 0.97 8.33
C ALA A 213 -8.02 0.88 6.84
N SER A 214 -7.75 2.06 6.25
CA SER A 214 -7.17 2.19 4.92
C SER A 214 -5.71 1.73 4.86
N ALA A 215 -5.17 1.58 3.64
CA ALA A 215 -3.76 1.29 3.39
C ALA A 215 -2.83 2.18 4.21
N GLY A 216 -1.84 1.57 4.87
CA GLY A 216 -0.86 2.30 5.69
C GLY A 216 -1.43 2.97 6.95
N GLY A 217 -2.72 2.82 7.19
CA GLY A 217 -3.37 3.27 8.42
C GLY A 217 -3.24 2.25 9.55
N ASP A 218 -3.26 2.75 10.77
CA ASP A 218 -3.43 1.98 11.99
C ASP A 218 -4.82 2.25 12.59
N ARG A 219 -5.13 1.59 13.70
CA ARG A 219 -6.43 1.72 14.39
C ARG A 219 -6.78 3.15 14.79
N THR A 220 -5.81 4.06 14.95
CA THR A 220 -6.09 5.46 15.30
C THR A 220 -6.82 6.22 14.20
N ARG A 221 -6.66 5.79 12.95
CA ARG A 221 -7.33 6.38 11.78
C ARG A 221 -8.83 6.11 11.72
N THR A 222 -9.30 5.14 12.50
CA THR A 222 -10.70 4.71 12.51
C THR A 222 -11.45 5.11 13.78
N THR A 223 -10.83 5.88 14.69
CA THR A 223 -11.43 6.25 15.97
C THR A 223 -12.73 7.03 15.82
N ALA A 224 -12.83 7.95 14.87
CA ALA A 224 -14.08 8.70 14.63
C ALA A 224 -15.24 7.78 14.24
N HIS A 225 -14.98 6.75 13.45
CA HIS A 225 -15.97 5.73 13.07
C HIS A 225 -16.36 4.87 14.26
N ALA A 226 -15.39 4.51 15.11
CA ALA A 226 -15.64 3.76 16.33
C ALA A 226 -16.46 4.56 17.33
N GLU A 227 -16.17 5.83 17.52
CA GLU A 227 -16.95 6.73 18.38
C GLU A 227 -18.40 6.87 17.90
N LEU A 228 -18.59 7.05 16.59
CA LEU A 228 -19.92 7.09 16.00
C LEU A 228 -20.71 5.81 16.31
N LEU A 229 -20.17 4.64 15.99
CA LEU A 229 -20.83 3.35 16.21
C LEU A 229 -21.07 3.08 17.69
N ALA A 230 -20.08 3.33 18.55
CA ALA A 230 -20.20 3.15 19.99
C ALA A 230 -21.24 4.09 20.63
N SER A 231 -21.42 5.32 20.11
CA SER A 231 -22.47 6.25 20.58
C SER A 231 -23.87 5.67 20.39
N HIS A 232 -24.08 4.86 19.34
CA HIS A 232 -25.31 4.12 19.04
C HIS A 232 -25.42 2.75 19.70
N GLY A 233 -24.44 2.40 20.56
CA GLY A 233 -24.50 1.17 21.38
C GLY A 233 -23.88 -0.06 20.75
N TYR A 234 -23.33 0.03 19.57
CA TYR A 234 -22.59 -1.08 18.96
C TYR A 234 -21.31 -1.38 19.72
N GLY A 235 -20.95 -2.67 19.85
CA GLY A 235 -19.59 -3.08 20.13
C GLY A 235 -18.70 -2.73 18.92
N VAL A 236 -17.47 -2.29 19.17
CA VAL A 236 -16.59 -1.90 18.05
C VAL A 236 -15.19 -2.44 18.28
N LEU A 237 -14.70 -3.21 17.33
CA LEU A 237 -13.31 -3.63 17.28
C LEU A 237 -12.61 -2.86 16.16
N LEU A 238 -11.64 -2.03 16.52
CA LEU A 238 -10.68 -1.42 15.60
C LEU A 238 -9.31 -2.01 15.90
N TYR A 239 -8.57 -2.35 14.86
CA TYR A 239 -7.30 -3.06 15.00
C TYR A 239 -6.28 -2.59 13.96
N ASP A 240 -5.02 -2.86 14.23
CA ASP A 240 -3.95 -2.70 13.27
C ASP A 240 -3.90 -3.93 12.39
N ALA A 241 -4.04 -3.75 11.09
CA ALA A 241 -3.85 -4.84 10.14
C ALA A 241 -2.41 -5.37 10.20
N ARG A 242 -2.20 -6.60 9.73
CA ARG A 242 -0.86 -7.22 9.71
C ARG A 242 0.22 -6.26 9.19
N GLY A 243 1.31 -6.15 9.94
CA GLY A 243 2.45 -5.31 9.59
C GLY A 243 2.28 -3.81 9.84
N THR A 244 1.13 -3.38 10.38
CA THR A 244 0.91 -1.97 10.76
C THR A 244 0.84 -1.83 12.29
N GLY A 245 0.97 -0.62 12.80
CA GLY A 245 0.87 -0.30 14.21
C GLY A 245 1.66 -1.27 15.11
N GLU A 246 0.97 -1.94 16.03
CA GLU A 246 1.54 -2.91 16.97
C GLU A 246 1.32 -4.38 16.55
N SER A 247 0.60 -4.64 15.45
CA SER A 247 0.32 -6.00 14.96
C SER A 247 1.52 -6.66 14.31
N GLN A 248 1.61 -7.98 14.44
CA GLN A 248 2.63 -8.80 13.77
C GLN A 248 2.41 -8.86 12.25
N GLY A 249 3.37 -9.43 11.53
CA GLY A 249 3.28 -9.70 10.10
C GLY A 249 3.93 -8.66 9.22
N SER A 250 3.75 -8.82 7.91
CA SER A 250 4.29 -7.94 6.87
C SER A 250 3.21 -7.01 6.32
N PRO A 251 3.50 -5.72 6.15
CA PRO A 251 2.53 -4.79 5.59
C PRO A 251 2.29 -5.05 4.10
N ASN A 252 1.04 -4.84 3.68
CA ASN A 252 0.65 -4.81 2.28
C ASN A 252 -0.48 -3.79 2.09
N GLY A 253 -0.18 -2.66 1.48
CA GLY A 253 -1.12 -1.56 1.30
C GLY A 253 -2.31 -1.88 0.39
N TYR A 254 -2.28 -2.99 -0.36
CA TYR A 254 -3.43 -3.49 -1.12
C TYR A 254 -4.29 -4.49 -0.34
N GLY A 255 -3.98 -4.71 0.93
CA GLY A 255 -4.78 -5.57 1.81
C GLY A 255 -4.73 -7.07 1.46
N TRP A 256 -3.77 -7.51 0.64
CA TRP A 256 -3.64 -8.94 0.33
C TRP A 256 -3.33 -9.73 1.60
N ALA A 257 -4.10 -10.77 1.85
CA ALA A 257 -4.13 -11.57 3.08
C ALA A 257 -4.71 -10.87 4.33
N TRP A 258 -5.33 -9.69 4.22
CA TRP A 258 -6.04 -9.06 5.35
C TRP A 258 -7.40 -9.73 5.61
N ASP A 259 -7.94 -10.51 4.67
CA ASP A 259 -9.06 -11.42 4.88
C ASP A 259 -8.87 -12.24 6.16
N ARG A 260 -7.67 -12.78 6.37
CA ARG A 260 -7.29 -13.56 7.56
C ARG A 260 -7.28 -12.76 8.85
N ASP A 261 -6.97 -11.47 8.77
CA ASP A 261 -7.03 -10.55 9.91
C ASP A 261 -8.48 -10.29 10.31
N VAL A 262 -9.35 -10.04 9.31
CA VAL A 262 -10.78 -9.83 9.52
C VAL A 262 -11.44 -11.09 10.07
N GLU A 263 -11.09 -12.27 9.57
CA GLU A 263 -11.58 -13.55 10.12
C GLU A 263 -11.22 -13.70 11.60
N GLY A 264 -9.98 -13.37 11.98
CA GLY A 264 -9.55 -13.35 13.38
C GLY A 264 -10.29 -12.31 14.21
N ALA A 265 -10.54 -11.13 13.64
CA ALA A 265 -11.32 -10.08 14.29
C ALA A 265 -12.78 -10.48 14.53
N ILE A 266 -13.40 -11.18 13.59
CA ILE A 266 -14.75 -11.75 13.74
C ILE A 266 -14.75 -12.80 14.85
N ALA A 267 -13.81 -13.75 14.81
CA ALA A 267 -13.70 -14.78 15.84
C ALA A 267 -13.51 -14.19 17.25
N PHE A 268 -12.71 -13.12 17.38
CA PHE A 268 -12.57 -12.38 18.64
C PHE A 268 -13.92 -11.79 19.10
N LEU A 269 -14.71 -11.22 18.20
CA LEU A 269 -16.02 -10.64 18.55
C LEU A 269 -17.05 -11.72 18.91
N GLU A 270 -17.04 -12.87 18.26
CA GLU A 270 -17.91 -14.01 18.58
C GLU A 270 -17.69 -14.54 20.00
N GLU A 271 -16.49 -14.38 20.55
CA GLU A 271 -16.14 -14.79 21.92
C GLU A 271 -16.54 -13.74 22.98
N GLN A 272 -16.97 -12.52 22.59
CA GLN A 272 -17.33 -11.48 23.56
C GLN A 272 -18.69 -11.75 24.17
N PRO A 273 -18.81 -11.67 25.52
CA PRO A 273 -20.07 -12.00 26.23
C PRO A 273 -21.21 -11.01 25.97
N ASP A 274 -20.90 -9.83 25.43
CA ASP A 274 -21.83 -8.75 25.13
C ASP A 274 -22.18 -8.70 23.63
N VAL A 275 -21.72 -9.64 22.82
CA VAL A 275 -21.98 -9.71 21.39
C VAL A 275 -22.77 -10.97 21.03
N ASP A 276 -23.81 -10.80 20.23
CA ASP A 276 -24.53 -11.88 19.57
C ASP A 276 -23.77 -12.25 18.29
N PRO A 277 -23.24 -13.47 18.13
CA PRO A 277 -22.49 -13.89 16.95
C PRO A 277 -23.24 -13.71 15.62
N ASP A 278 -24.56 -13.72 15.65
CA ASP A 278 -25.40 -13.46 14.48
C ASP A 278 -25.60 -11.96 14.16
N ARG A 279 -24.94 -11.05 14.89
CA ARG A 279 -25.09 -9.57 14.77
C ARG A 279 -23.76 -8.87 14.60
N ILE A 280 -22.86 -9.43 13.80
CA ILE A 280 -21.55 -8.86 13.50
C ILE A 280 -21.57 -8.24 12.10
N GLY A 281 -21.20 -6.97 12.00
CA GLY A 281 -21.02 -6.23 10.75
C GLY A 281 -19.58 -5.79 10.54
N GLY A 282 -19.30 -5.23 9.35
CA GLY A 282 -18.01 -4.66 9.01
C GLY A 282 -18.13 -3.26 8.42
N LEU A 283 -17.22 -2.35 8.81
CA LEU A 283 -17.02 -1.05 8.19
C LEU A 283 -15.57 -0.92 7.75
N GLY A 284 -15.33 -0.78 6.46
CA GLY A 284 -13.99 -0.68 5.90
C GLY A 284 -13.76 0.62 5.16
N LEU A 285 -12.54 1.14 5.27
CA LEU A 285 -12.10 2.36 4.60
C LEU A 285 -11.08 2.01 3.50
N SER A 286 -11.32 2.43 2.26
CA SER A 286 -10.37 2.21 1.16
C SER A 286 -9.99 0.72 1.04
N THR A 287 -8.71 0.36 1.20
CA THR A 287 -8.26 -1.05 1.24
C THR A 287 -9.05 -1.90 2.25
N GLY A 288 -9.42 -1.35 3.41
CA GLY A 288 -10.27 -2.06 4.36
C GLY A 288 -11.66 -2.37 3.80
N ALA A 289 -12.20 -1.48 2.94
CA ALA A 289 -13.45 -1.70 2.22
C ALA A 289 -13.33 -2.85 1.22
N ASP A 290 -12.22 -2.92 0.48
CA ASP A 290 -11.93 -4.00 -0.47
C ASP A 290 -11.91 -5.36 0.24
N VAL A 291 -11.24 -5.44 1.40
CA VAL A 291 -11.12 -6.68 2.19
C VAL A 291 -12.46 -7.11 2.75
N LEU A 292 -13.31 -6.17 3.20
CA LEU A 292 -14.63 -6.53 3.74
C LEU A 292 -15.59 -7.04 2.66
N ILE A 293 -15.49 -6.56 1.41
CA ILE A 293 -16.20 -7.14 0.27
C ILE A 293 -15.76 -8.60 0.08
N GLU A 294 -14.45 -8.88 0.11
CA GLU A 294 -13.92 -10.25 -0.01
C GLU A 294 -14.42 -11.15 1.10
N VAL A 295 -14.30 -10.72 2.36
CA VAL A 295 -14.74 -11.54 3.50
C VAL A 295 -16.25 -11.79 3.45
N ALA A 296 -17.06 -10.80 3.09
CA ALA A 296 -18.50 -10.98 2.94
C ALA A 296 -18.86 -12.00 1.84
N ALA A 297 -18.11 -12.00 0.73
CA ALA A 297 -18.30 -12.93 -0.37
C ALA A 297 -17.90 -14.39 0.00
N THR A 298 -16.81 -14.53 0.77
CA THR A 298 -16.19 -15.86 1.02
C THR A 298 -16.63 -16.49 2.33
N ASN A 299 -16.82 -15.71 3.39
CA ASN A 299 -17.02 -16.20 4.77
C ASN A 299 -18.42 -15.90 5.29
N ARG A 300 -19.33 -15.32 4.72
CA ARG A 300 -20.76 -15.10 5.11
C ARG A 300 -21.07 -14.90 6.62
N THR A 301 -20.06 -14.65 7.45
CA THR A 301 -20.21 -14.40 8.89
C THR A 301 -20.64 -12.94 9.13
N LEU A 302 -20.21 -12.02 8.27
CA LEU A 302 -20.67 -10.65 8.32
C LEU A 302 -22.14 -10.54 7.90
N ARG A 303 -22.94 -9.91 8.74
CA ARG A 303 -24.38 -9.70 8.51
C ARG A 303 -24.70 -8.37 7.88
N ALA A 304 -23.75 -7.46 7.77
CA ALA A 304 -23.86 -6.20 7.04
C ALA A 304 -22.45 -5.65 6.76
N VAL A 305 -22.26 -5.02 5.63
CA VAL A 305 -21.00 -4.37 5.26
C VAL A 305 -21.23 -2.93 4.81
N VAL A 306 -20.42 -2.01 5.34
CA VAL A 306 -20.23 -0.66 4.83
C VAL A 306 -18.85 -0.59 4.21
N SER A 307 -18.80 -0.36 2.91
CA SER A 307 -17.58 -0.23 2.11
C SER A 307 -17.40 1.25 1.73
N ASP A 308 -16.54 1.97 2.46
CA ASP A 308 -16.30 3.39 2.23
C ASP A 308 -15.01 3.57 1.39
N GLY A 309 -15.18 3.84 0.11
CA GLY A 309 -14.10 4.14 -0.80
C GLY A 309 -13.35 2.92 -1.33
N ALA A 310 -14.02 1.83 -1.69
CA ALA A 310 -13.37 0.69 -2.33
C ALA A 310 -12.64 1.10 -3.61
N THR A 311 -11.38 0.64 -3.76
CA THR A 311 -10.48 1.08 -4.84
C THR A 311 -10.00 -0.03 -5.77
N GLY A 312 -10.16 -1.28 -5.37
CA GLY A 312 -9.71 -2.43 -6.13
C GLY A 312 -8.29 -2.88 -5.80
N ARG A 313 -8.03 -4.16 -6.00
CA ARG A 313 -6.83 -4.87 -5.56
C ARG A 313 -6.23 -5.80 -6.60
N SER A 314 -6.82 -5.86 -7.77
CA SER A 314 -6.35 -6.62 -8.93
C SER A 314 -6.33 -5.75 -10.18
N ILE A 315 -5.66 -6.24 -11.24
CA ILE A 315 -5.65 -5.57 -12.55
C ILE A 315 -7.05 -5.58 -13.18
N ASP A 316 -7.82 -6.63 -12.91
CA ASP A 316 -9.14 -6.83 -13.50
C ASP A 316 -10.21 -5.92 -12.84
N ASP A 317 -9.87 -5.26 -11.73
CA ASP A 317 -10.71 -4.21 -11.14
C ASP A 317 -10.60 -2.87 -11.88
N LEU A 318 -9.55 -2.68 -12.69
CA LEU A 318 -9.38 -1.43 -13.42
C LEU A 318 -10.53 -1.21 -14.42
N PRO A 319 -10.97 0.04 -14.63
CA PRO A 319 -11.93 0.37 -15.66
C PRO A 319 -11.44 -0.03 -17.06
N ASP A 320 -12.36 -0.37 -17.97
CA ASP A 320 -12.04 -0.86 -19.31
C ASP A 320 -11.26 0.14 -20.19
N ASP A 321 -11.33 1.42 -19.86
CA ASP A 321 -10.62 2.51 -20.53
C ASP A 321 -9.20 2.75 -19.96
N ALA A 322 -8.81 2.08 -18.88
CA ALA A 322 -7.50 2.22 -18.20
C ALA A 322 -6.33 1.56 -18.99
N THR A 323 -6.35 1.58 -20.30
CA THR A 323 -5.43 0.82 -21.16
C THR A 323 -3.95 1.17 -20.99
N TRP A 324 -3.63 2.45 -20.75
CA TRP A 324 -2.24 2.91 -20.60
C TRP A 324 -1.71 2.72 -19.16
N GLU A 325 -2.59 2.54 -18.18
CA GLU A 325 -2.27 2.30 -16.77
C GLU A 325 -1.92 0.84 -16.50
N VAL A 326 -2.50 -0.09 -17.25
CA VAL A 326 -2.31 -1.55 -17.10
C VAL A 326 -0.84 -1.96 -16.97
N PRO A 327 0.11 -1.51 -17.84
CA PRO A 327 1.51 -1.88 -17.67
C PRO A 327 2.14 -1.42 -16.35
N ALA A 328 1.71 -0.28 -15.82
CA ALA A 328 2.20 0.25 -14.55
C ALA A 328 1.65 -0.57 -13.37
N PHE A 329 0.36 -0.86 -13.35
CA PHE A 329 -0.27 -1.71 -12.35
C PHE A 329 0.28 -3.14 -12.38
N TRP A 330 0.48 -3.71 -13.58
CA TRP A 330 1.10 -5.03 -13.72
C TRP A 330 2.50 -5.06 -13.10
N THR A 331 3.31 -4.02 -13.30
CA THR A 331 4.64 -3.90 -12.71
C THR A 331 4.54 -3.77 -11.17
N THR A 332 3.62 -2.95 -10.67
CA THR A 332 3.40 -2.75 -9.22
C THR A 332 3.00 -4.07 -8.56
N PHE A 333 1.97 -4.73 -9.06
CA PHE A 333 1.45 -5.97 -8.46
C PHE A 333 2.44 -7.13 -8.55
N THR A 334 3.15 -7.25 -9.69
CA THR A 334 4.23 -8.24 -9.81
C THR A 334 5.35 -7.99 -8.79
N ALA A 335 5.73 -6.73 -8.58
CA ALA A 335 6.73 -6.37 -7.60
C ALA A 335 6.26 -6.68 -6.17
N ILE A 336 5.01 -6.36 -5.82
CA ILE A 336 4.43 -6.67 -4.50
C ILE A 336 4.42 -8.19 -4.27
N ARG A 337 3.98 -8.98 -5.25
CA ARG A 337 4.02 -10.46 -5.16
C ARG A 337 5.42 -10.98 -4.84
N VAL A 338 6.43 -10.44 -5.55
CA VAL A 338 7.83 -10.84 -5.34
C VAL A 338 8.35 -10.41 -3.97
N LEU A 339 7.99 -9.20 -3.52
CA LEU A 339 8.46 -8.64 -2.24
C LEU A 339 7.79 -9.29 -1.03
N THR A 340 6.50 -9.62 -1.13
CA THR A 340 5.70 -10.14 0.01
C THR A 340 5.49 -11.64 -0.03
N GLY A 341 5.61 -12.28 -1.19
CA GLY A 341 5.21 -13.68 -1.38
C GLY A 341 3.70 -13.90 -1.30
N THR A 342 2.90 -12.82 -1.37
CA THR A 342 1.43 -12.85 -1.26
C THR A 342 0.82 -12.62 -2.65
N GLU A 343 -0.24 -13.35 -2.96
CA GLU A 343 -1.00 -13.18 -4.21
C GLU A 343 -2.19 -12.24 -4.00
N PRO A 344 -2.61 -11.49 -5.02
CA PRO A 344 -3.88 -10.77 -4.99
C PRO A 344 -5.03 -11.78 -4.89
N GLY A 345 -6.09 -11.39 -4.19
CA GLY A 345 -7.35 -12.15 -4.25
C GLY A 345 -8.06 -12.01 -5.61
N PRO A 346 -9.24 -12.61 -5.76
CA PRO A 346 -10.09 -12.41 -6.92
C PRO A 346 -10.44 -10.92 -7.12
N PRO A 347 -10.82 -10.50 -8.34
CA PRO A 347 -11.31 -9.15 -8.58
C PRO A 347 -12.53 -8.81 -7.73
N LEU A 348 -12.62 -7.56 -7.26
CA LEU A 348 -13.76 -7.13 -6.44
C LEU A 348 -15.09 -7.18 -7.22
N THR A 349 -15.07 -7.05 -8.54
CA THR A 349 -16.25 -7.22 -9.37
C THR A 349 -16.81 -8.65 -9.34
N GLU A 350 -15.94 -9.66 -9.25
CA GLU A 350 -16.37 -11.06 -9.07
C GLU A 350 -16.87 -11.29 -7.64
N LEU A 351 -16.12 -10.80 -6.65
CA LEU A 351 -16.48 -10.95 -5.23
C LEU A 351 -17.79 -10.23 -4.90
N ALA A 352 -18.04 -9.04 -5.45
CA ALA A 352 -19.28 -8.30 -5.21
C ALA A 352 -20.54 -9.10 -5.63
N ALA A 353 -20.44 -9.91 -6.69
CA ALA A 353 -21.55 -10.77 -7.13
C ALA A 353 -21.93 -11.82 -6.08
N ASP A 354 -20.98 -12.25 -5.25
CA ASP A 354 -21.13 -13.31 -4.24
C ASP A 354 -21.42 -12.78 -2.83
N VAL A 355 -21.46 -11.46 -2.61
CA VAL A 355 -21.75 -10.85 -1.30
C VAL A 355 -23.16 -11.16 -0.82
N SER A 356 -24.13 -11.23 -1.73
CA SER A 356 -25.53 -11.53 -1.36
C SER A 356 -25.64 -12.90 -0.63
N PRO A 357 -26.44 -13.01 0.42
CA PRO A 357 -27.47 -12.07 0.93
C PRO A 357 -27.00 -11.02 1.94
N THR A 358 -25.70 -10.83 2.16
CA THR A 358 -25.19 -9.83 3.09
C THR A 358 -25.49 -8.41 2.55
N PRO A 359 -26.22 -7.55 3.30
CA PRO A 359 -26.45 -6.17 2.89
C PRO A 359 -25.16 -5.39 2.73
N LEU A 360 -24.98 -4.73 1.58
CA LEU A 360 -23.79 -3.97 1.20
C LEU A 360 -24.15 -2.51 0.95
N LEU A 361 -23.55 -1.60 1.72
CA LEU A 361 -23.56 -0.16 1.45
C LEU A 361 -22.21 0.25 0.87
N LEU A 362 -22.19 0.65 -0.40
CA LEU A 362 -21.03 1.21 -1.08
C LEU A 362 -21.09 2.74 -1.00
N ILE A 363 -20.03 3.37 -0.47
CA ILE A 363 -19.85 4.83 -0.43
C ILE A 363 -18.72 5.18 -1.39
N ALA A 364 -19.02 6.01 -2.40
CA ALA A 364 -18.08 6.35 -3.47
C ALA A 364 -17.83 7.86 -3.50
N ALA A 365 -16.62 8.28 -3.12
CA ALA A 365 -16.21 9.68 -3.11
C ALA A 365 -15.67 10.15 -4.47
N GLY A 366 -15.75 11.47 -4.74
CA GLY A 366 -15.43 12.03 -6.04
C GLY A 366 -13.99 12.49 -6.24
N SER A 367 -13.18 12.58 -5.18
CA SER A 367 -11.80 13.10 -5.30
C SER A 367 -10.86 12.19 -6.09
N LEU A 368 -11.15 10.90 -6.17
CA LEU A 368 -10.49 9.92 -7.03
C LEU A 368 -11.43 9.53 -8.16
N PRO A 369 -11.23 10.01 -9.40
CA PRO A 369 -12.18 9.78 -10.51
C PRO A 369 -12.48 8.29 -10.76
N GLN A 370 -11.52 7.42 -10.55
CA GLN A 370 -11.65 5.97 -10.74
C GLN A 370 -12.51 5.32 -9.64
N GLU A 371 -12.51 5.83 -8.41
CA GLU A 371 -13.26 5.27 -7.28
C GLU A 371 -14.76 5.17 -7.57
N ARG A 372 -15.37 6.25 -8.07
CA ARG A 372 -16.79 6.27 -8.39
C ARG A 372 -17.14 5.26 -9.50
N ALA A 373 -16.32 5.19 -10.56
CA ALA A 373 -16.50 4.25 -11.65
C ALA A 373 -16.38 2.80 -11.17
N MET A 374 -15.40 2.50 -10.31
CA MET A 374 -15.19 1.17 -9.76
C MET A 374 -16.34 0.76 -8.84
N ASN A 375 -16.75 1.62 -7.90
CA ASN A 375 -17.87 1.31 -7.01
C ASN A 375 -19.20 1.17 -7.75
N ALA A 376 -19.43 1.90 -8.85
CA ALA A 376 -20.58 1.69 -9.72
C ALA A 376 -20.57 0.29 -10.36
N ARG A 377 -19.41 -0.20 -10.82
CA ARG A 377 -19.25 -1.57 -11.33
C ARG A 377 -19.50 -2.63 -10.25
N TYR A 378 -19.02 -2.38 -9.02
CA TYR A 378 -19.27 -3.29 -7.89
C TYR A 378 -20.76 -3.34 -7.55
N ALA A 379 -21.43 -2.19 -7.53
CA ALA A 379 -22.88 -2.12 -7.31
C ALA A 379 -23.68 -2.82 -8.44
N GLU A 380 -23.23 -2.71 -9.68
CA GLU A 380 -23.87 -3.39 -10.83
C GLU A 380 -23.65 -4.91 -10.78
N ALA A 381 -22.47 -5.37 -10.34
CA ALA A 381 -22.15 -6.79 -10.21
C ALA A 381 -22.86 -7.43 -9.01
N ALA A 382 -23.04 -6.67 -7.92
CA ALA A 382 -23.65 -7.18 -6.69
C ALA A 382 -25.15 -7.49 -6.88
N SER A 383 -25.60 -8.58 -6.26
CA SER A 383 -27.02 -8.89 -6.12
C SER A 383 -27.57 -8.17 -4.88
N GLU A 384 -28.89 -7.87 -4.90
CA GLU A 384 -29.57 -7.28 -3.74
C GLU A 384 -29.37 -8.13 -2.44
N PRO A 385 -29.25 -7.50 -1.28
CA PRO A 385 -29.44 -6.07 -1.00
C PRO A 385 -28.14 -5.24 -1.10
N VAL A 386 -28.07 -4.38 -2.08
CA VAL A 386 -26.96 -3.44 -2.31
C VAL A 386 -27.47 -2.00 -2.41
N GLU A 387 -26.71 -1.05 -1.85
CA GLU A 387 -26.95 0.40 -1.96
C GLU A 387 -25.65 1.09 -2.36
N LEU A 388 -25.69 1.93 -3.42
CA LEU A 388 -24.57 2.81 -3.78
C LEU A 388 -24.92 4.25 -3.38
N TRP A 389 -24.06 4.84 -2.53
CA TRP A 389 -24.10 6.25 -2.17
C TRP A 389 -22.97 7.01 -2.88
N ASP A 390 -23.33 7.67 -3.98
CA ASP A 390 -22.39 8.44 -4.80
C ASP A 390 -22.22 9.87 -4.26
N LEU A 391 -20.96 10.27 -3.98
CA LEU A 391 -20.58 11.55 -3.35
C LEU A 391 -19.52 12.27 -4.21
N PRO A 392 -19.93 12.91 -5.32
CA PRO A 392 -18.98 13.50 -6.29
C PRO A 392 -18.10 14.60 -5.73
N ASP A 393 -18.56 15.32 -4.68
CA ASP A 393 -17.90 16.49 -4.11
C ASP A 393 -17.14 16.16 -2.80
N VAL A 394 -17.08 14.90 -2.39
CA VAL A 394 -16.45 14.47 -1.13
C VAL A 394 -15.06 13.89 -1.40
N THR A 395 -14.15 14.15 -0.48
CA THR A 395 -12.79 13.59 -0.50
C THR A 395 -12.81 12.10 -0.13
N HIS A 396 -11.91 11.33 -0.70
CA HIS A 396 -11.77 9.88 -0.44
C HIS A 396 -11.79 9.54 1.05
N THR A 397 -12.73 8.69 1.47
CA THR A 397 -12.99 8.26 2.86
C THR A 397 -13.26 9.40 3.87
N ALA A 398 -13.57 10.61 3.41
CA ALA A 398 -13.82 11.75 4.28
C ALA A 398 -15.32 12.02 4.53
N ALA A 399 -16.21 11.16 4.08
CA ALA A 399 -17.67 11.35 4.22
C ALA A 399 -18.10 11.52 5.68
N ILE A 400 -17.46 10.83 6.62
CA ILE A 400 -17.72 10.99 8.07
C ILE A 400 -17.49 12.43 8.57
N SER A 401 -16.60 13.21 7.95
CA SER A 401 -16.31 14.59 8.36
C SER A 401 -16.97 15.63 7.47
N GLU A 402 -17.05 15.38 6.16
CA GLU A 402 -17.55 16.37 5.20
C GLU A 402 -19.08 16.39 5.10
N VAL A 403 -19.74 15.25 5.33
CA VAL A 403 -21.21 15.09 5.29
C VAL A 403 -21.71 14.33 6.52
N ALA A 404 -21.18 14.66 7.69
CA ALA A 404 -21.31 13.92 8.96
C ALA A 404 -22.73 13.46 9.32
N ALA A 405 -23.72 14.35 9.27
CA ALA A 405 -25.10 14.03 9.65
C ALA A 405 -25.75 13.00 8.69
N GLU A 406 -25.44 13.08 7.41
CA GLU A 406 -25.95 12.14 6.42
C GLU A 406 -25.20 10.81 6.51
N TYR A 407 -23.87 10.84 6.78
CA TYR A 407 -23.06 9.65 7.02
C TYR A 407 -23.59 8.86 8.23
N GLU A 408 -23.79 9.53 9.36
CA GLU A 408 -24.38 8.91 10.55
C GLU A 408 -25.74 8.27 10.23
N ARG A 409 -26.64 9.01 9.61
CA ARG A 409 -27.99 8.53 9.27
C ARG A 409 -27.96 7.27 8.40
N ARG A 410 -27.09 7.23 7.36
CA ARG A 410 -27.01 6.10 6.43
C ARG A 410 -26.29 4.91 7.03
N VAL A 411 -25.13 5.12 7.61
CA VAL A 411 -24.32 4.03 8.18
C VAL A 411 -25.03 3.39 9.37
N ILE A 412 -25.55 4.19 10.30
CA ILE A 412 -26.31 3.66 11.44
C ILE A 412 -27.60 3.01 10.96
N GLY A 413 -28.34 3.64 10.05
CA GLY A 413 -29.57 3.06 9.50
C GLY A 413 -29.34 1.74 8.77
N HIS A 414 -28.21 1.57 8.11
CA HIS A 414 -27.80 0.32 7.46
C HIS A 414 -27.57 -0.79 8.49
N PHE A 415 -26.78 -0.51 9.53
CA PHE A 415 -26.51 -1.47 10.61
C PHE A 415 -27.74 -1.77 11.46
N ASP A 416 -28.55 -0.75 11.83
CA ASP A 416 -29.79 -0.94 12.59
C ASP A 416 -30.77 -1.88 11.87
N LYS A 417 -30.93 -1.68 10.57
CA LYS A 417 -31.81 -2.52 9.73
C LYS A 417 -31.32 -3.97 9.66
N SER A 418 -30.01 -4.16 9.58
CA SER A 418 -29.41 -5.45 9.28
C SER A 418 -29.03 -6.25 10.53
N LEU A 419 -28.63 -5.58 11.62
CA LEU A 419 -28.12 -6.23 12.83
C LEU A 419 -29.09 -6.19 14.01
N LEU A 420 -29.95 -5.17 14.11
CA LEU A 420 -30.83 -4.99 15.28
C LEU A 420 -32.27 -5.40 15.02
N ARG A 421 -32.77 -5.20 13.80
CA ARG A 421 -34.11 -5.69 13.46
C ARG A 421 -33.96 -7.14 13.04
N GLY A 422 -33.98 -8.02 14.05
CA GLY A 422 -33.84 -9.45 13.85
C GLY A 422 -34.78 -9.98 12.78
N SER A 423 -34.31 -10.93 12.04
CA SER A 423 -35.05 -11.88 11.20
C SER A 423 -36.21 -12.50 11.98
N HIS A 424 -37.33 -11.80 12.07
CA HIS A 424 -38.63 -12.39 12.31
C HIS A 424 -39.21 -12.71 10.92
N GLY A 425 -38.83 -13.87 10.42
CA GLY A 425 -39.38 -14.46 9.22
C GLY A 425 -39.20 -15.96 9.31
#